data_a1c80ecb4be0077d93eb1567f90ab5dd
#
_entry.id   a1c80ecb4be0077d93eb1567f90ab5dd
#
_cell.length_a   1.000
_cell.length_b   1.000
_cell.length_c   1.000
_cell.angle_alpha   90.00
_cell.angle_beta   90.00
_cell.angle_gamma   90.00
#
_symmetry.space_group_name_H-M   'P 1'
#
loop_
_entity.id
_entity.type
_entity.pdbx_description
1 polymer ?
#
loop_
_entity_poly.entity_id
_entity_poly.type
_entity_poly.pdbx_seq_one_letter_code
_entity_poly.pdbx_strand_id
1 'polypeptide(L)'
;NDLSFEETVFVDGNIYFDALITDISNAKKSIELESYIFANDSVGQKISHALIEAAKRGVMVRILVDGAGSPYFATTLAHSLEKAGVQTRVFHPFPWQLWNWSRSVVKWPILLRWIYLFLKSNSRNHRKICIIDKEIAYIGSINITADHLHQNKEGLSWRDAAVRFKGISLKELSESFESAWFSKTIQERMRDTFHRVKKNPYIRLNNSWHRRRVLYRNLLKRMRRADHRIWISNAYFVPDNFLLRRLKLAADYGLDVRVLLPKKSDVFMMPWASEAFYSSLLKSGVRIFEYLPNNLHAKVLFVDDWILVGSSNLNYRSILHDLEADAVITKESSKKILEEQFLKDLQNSQEITFDNWKKRPWYQRFSGRA
;
A
#
# COMPACT_ATOMS: atom_id res chain seq x y z
N ASN A 1 -29.47 -7.96 6.11
CA ASN A 1 -28.63 -8.68 7.06
C ASN A 1 -27.38 -7.85 7.28
N ASP A 2 -27.46 -7.01 8.28
CA ASP A 2 -26.34 -6.23 8.79
C ASP A 2 -25.41 -7.19 9.54
N LEU A 3 -24.48 -7.78 8.82
CA LEU A 3 -23.44 -8.61 9.41
C LEU A 3 -22.61 -7.67 10.29
N SER A 4 -22.69 -7.90 11.59
CA SER A 4 -22.00 -7.11 12.62
C SER A 4 -20.48 -7.36 12.52
N PHE A 5 -19.81 -6.75 11.54
CA PHE A 5 -18.36 -6.72 11.48
C PHE A 5 -17.83 -5.39 12.00
N GLU A 6 -16.61 -5.40 12.51
CA GLU A 6 -15.92 -4.20 12.95
C GLU A 6 -15.05 -3.66 11.79
N GLU A 7 -15.09 -2.36 11.57
CA GLU A 7 -14.23 -1.62 10.66
C GLU A 7 -13.70 -0.41 11.40
N THR A 8 -12.38 -0.32 11.55
CA THR A 8 -11.71 0.79 12.25
C THR A 8 -10.65 1.36 11.33
N VAL A 9 -10.71 2.66 11.07
CA VAL A 9 -9.75 3.38 10.23
C VAL A 9 -8.72 4.06 11.12
N PHE A 10 -7.46 4.00 10.70
CA PHE A 10 -6.33 4.67 11.32
C PHE A 10 -5.76 5.72 10.38
N VAL A 11 -5.58 6.92 10.89
CA VAL A 11 -4.94 8.06 10.21
C VAL A 11 -3.73 8.57 11.00
N ASP A 12 -3.44 7.94 12.13
CA ASP A 12 -2.32 8.18 13.04
C ASP A 12 -1.52 6.90 13.26
N GLY A 13 -0.20 6.97 13.02
CA GLY A 13 0.68 5.81 13.13
C GLY A 13 0.82 5.28 14.55
N ASN A 14 0.80 6.15 15.57
CA ASN A 14 0.92 5.74 16.97
C ASN A 14 -0.27 4.87 17.36
N ILE A 15 -1.49 5.35 17.06
CA ILE A 15 -2.74 4.62 17.37
C ILE A 15 -2.78 3.30 16.58
N TYR A 16 -2.31 3.30 15.32
CA TYR A 16 -2.23 2.10 14.50
C TYR A 16 -1.32 1.04 15.12
N PHE A 17 -0.10 1.41 15.52
CA PHE A 17 0.85 0.45 16.10
C PHE A 17 0.42 -0.06 17.46
N ASP A 18 -0.19 0.78 18.30
CA ASP A 18 -0.75 0.36 19.61
C ASP A 18 -1.85 -0.68 19.42
N ALA A 19 -2.75 -0.46 18.47
CA ALA A 19 -3.81 -1.41 18.14
C ALA A 19 -3.23 -2.73 17.57
N LEU A 20 -2.27 -2.65 16.66
CA LEU A 20 -1.63 -3.81 16.06
C LEU A 20 -0.89 -4.66 17.10
N ILE A 21 -0.11 -4.03 17.99
CA ILE A 21 0.59 -4.71 19.09
C ILE A 21 -0.41 -5.38 20.05
N THR A 22 -1.51 -4.71 20.35
CA THR A 22 -2.58 -5.27 21.19
C THR A 22 -3.19 -6.51 20.58
N ASP A 23 -3.54 -6.49 19.30
CA ASP A 23 -4.11 -7.65 18.61
C ASP A 23 -3.10 -8.80 18.46
N ILE A 24 -1.81 -8.50 18.17
CA ILE A 24 -0.73 -9.50 18.16
C ILE A 24 -0.57 -10.15 19.55
N SER A 25 -0.64 -9.36 20.62
CA SER A 25 -0.53 -9.85 21.99
C SER A 25 -1.69 -10.76 22.40
N ASN A 26 -2.87 -10.56 21.81
CA ASN A 26 -4.08 -11.35 22.07
C ASN A 26 -4.24 -12.54 21.11
N ALA A 27 -3.39 -12.69 20.10
CA ALA A 27 -3.44 -13.78 19.13
C ALA A 27 -3.38 -15.16 19.81
N LYS A 28 -4.17 -16.12 19.29
CA LYS A 28 -4.31 -17.49 19.83
C LYS A 28 -3.83 -18.57 18.88
N LYS A 29 -3.92 -18.38 17.55
CA LYS A 29 -3.70 -19.43 16.56
C LYS A 29 -2.59 -19.07 15.58
N SER A 30 -2.69 -17.92 14.89
CA SER A 30 -1.79 -17.59 13.80
C SER A 30 -1.67 -16.09 13.57
N ILE A 31 -0.47 -15.66 13.14
CA ILE A 31 -0.19 -14.32 12.68
C ILE A 31 0.52 -14.43 11.33
N GLU A 32 -0.03 -13.76 10.30
CA GLU A 32 0.54 -13.66 8.96
C GLU A 32 0.77 -12.19 8.66
N LEU A 33 2.05 -11.76 8.60
CA LEU A 33 2.44 -10.37 8.41
C LEU A 33 3.19 -10.22 7.08
N GLU A 34 2.72 -9.29 6.22
CA GLU A 34 3.47 -8.81 5.06
C GLU A 34 3.77 -7.33 5.23
N SER A 35 5.02 -6.94 4.98
CA SER A 35 5.42 -5.54 4.96
C SER A 35 6.44 -5.29 3.86
N TYR A 36 6.29 -4.18 3.14
CA TYR A 36 7.31 -3.75 2.19
C TYR A 36 8.57 -3.32 2.92
N ILE A 37 8.44 -2.44 3.94
CA ILE A 37 9.52 -2.05 4.84
C ILE A 37 9.26 -2.64 6.22
N PHE A 38 10.23 -3.37 6.74
CA PHE A 38 10.32 -3.77 8.14
C PHE A 38 11.70 -3.31 8.65
N ALA A 39 11.72 -2.15 9.28
CA ALA A 39 12.96 -1.49 9.72
C ALA A 39 13.42 -2.02 11.08
N ASN A 40 14.74 -1.93 11.33
CA ASN A 40 15.32 -2.20 12.65
C ASN A 40 15.39 -0.89 13.46
N ASP A 41 14.25 -0.32 13.77
CA ASP A 41 14.07 0.90 14.56
C ASP A 41 13.18 0.63 15.78
N SER A 42 12.77 1.67 16.50
CA SER A 42 11.95 1.54 17.71
C SER A 42 10.63 0.81 17.46
N VAL A 43 9.98 1.02 16.31
CA VAL A 43 8.73 0.34 15.93
C VAL A 43 9.00 -1.10 15.54
N GLY A 44 9.97 -1.34 14.66
CA GLY A 44 10.33 -2.69 14.24
C GLY A 44 10.74 -3.58 15.40
N GLN A 45 11.47 -3.04 16.37
CA GLN A 45 11.84 -3.76 17.59
C GLN A 45 10.63 -4.09 18.47
N LYS A 46 9.70 -3.11 18.70
CA LYS A 46 8.47 -3.35 19.47
C LYS A 46 7.59 -4.42 18.83
N ILE A 47 7.37 -4.33 17.52
CA ILE A 47 6.59 -5.33 16.76
C ILE A 47 7.30 -6.69 16.82
N SER A 48 8.62 -6.76 16.61
CA SER A 48 9.38 -8.00 16.70
C SER A 48 9.25 -8.64 18.09
N HIS A 49 9.31 -7.86 19.15
CA HIS A 49 9.11 -8.35 20.51
C HIS A 49 7.72 -8.95 20.70
N ALA A 50 6.66 -8.25 20.25
CA ALA A 50 5.30 -8.76 20.34
C ALA A 50 5.10 -10.08 19.56
N LEU A 51 5.71 -10.21 18.36
CA LEU A 51 5.67 -11.42 17.56
C LEU A 51 6.44 -12.58 18.19
N ILE A 52 7.59 -12.31 18.82
CA ILE A 52 8.37 -13.29 19.59
C ILE A 52 7.54 -13.82 20.76
N GLU A 53 6.92 -12.93 21.53
CA GLU A 53 6.07 -13.35 22.65
C GLU A 53 4.85 -14.15 22.19
N ALA A 54 4.25 -13.79 21.04
CA ALA A 54 3.20 -14.60 20.44
C ALA A 54 3.69 -16.01 20.05
N ALA A 55 4.86 -16.15 19.43
CA ALA A 55 5.45 -17.42 19.07
C ALA A 55 5.77 -18.29 20.31
N LYS A 56 6.30 -17.68 21.39
CA LYS A 56 6.53 -18.37 22.68
C LYS A 56 5.23 -18.92 23.31
N ARG A 57 4.10 -18.28 23.06
CA ARG A 57 2.76 -18.78 23.47
C ARG A 57 2.24 -19.92 22.59
N GLY A 58 2.98 -20.31 21.55
CA GLY A 58 2.58 -21.36 20.61
C GLY A 58 1.78 -20.87 19.41
N VAL A 59 1.67 -19.54 19.20
CA VAL A 59 1.03 -18.97 18.01
C VAL A 59 1.93 -19.20 16.80
N MET A 60 1.37 -19.66 15.68
CA MET A 60 2.10 -19.76 14.41
C MET A 60 2.34 -18.38 13.81
N VAL A 61 3.57 -17.91 13.81
CA VAL A 61 3.93 -16.58 13.29
C VAL A 61 4.73 -16.68 12.01
N ARG A 62 4.26 -16.02 10.95
CA ARG A 62 4.92 -15.95 9.64
C ARG A 62 5.08 -14.50 9.20
N ILE A 63 6.29 -14.13 8.80
CA ILE A 63 6.64 -12.77 8.35
C ILE A 63 7.19 -12.84 6.93
N LEU A 64 6.60 -12.10 6.02
CA LEU A 64 7.05 -11.91 4.65
C LEU A 64 7.42 -10.45 4.41
N VAL A 65 8.68 -10.18 4.14
CA VAL A 65 9.16 -8.83 3.80
C VAL A 65 9.59 -8.77 2.33
N ASP A 66 9.56 -7.58 1.74
CA ASP A 66 10.10 -7.37 0.39
C ASP A 66 11.61 -7.17 0.42
N GLY A 67 12.33 -7.80 -0.53
CA GLY A 67 13.80 -7.74 -0.55
C GLY A 67 14.37 -6.38 -0.95
N ALA A 68 13.59 -5.52 -1.61
CA ALA A 68 14.02 -4.16 -1.93
C ALA A 68 13.70 -3.18 -0.79
N GLY A 69 12.48 -3.29 -0.21
CA GLY A 69 12.06 -2.42 0.88
C GLY A 69 12.72 -2.76 2.23
N SER A 70 13.10 -4.03 2.43
CA SER A 70 13.72 -4.51 3.69
C SER A 70 15.06 -5.20 3.44
N PRO A 71 16.06 -4.52 2.85
CA PRO A 71 17.30 -5.16 2.39
C PRO A 71 18.14 -5.77 3.52
N TYR A 72 18.04 -5.21 4.73
CA TYR A 72 18.82 -5.62 5.89
C TYR A 72 18.04 -6.45 6.92
N PHE A 73 16.77 -6.77 6.66
CA PHE A 73 15.93 -7.55 7.59
C PHE A 73 16.58 -8.87 8.00
N ALA A 74 17.16 -9.61 7.04
CA ALA A 74 17.79 -10.90 7.29
C ALA A 74 19.02 -10.82 8.23
N THR A 75 19.75 -9.71 8.21
CA THR A 75 20.97 -9.51 9.01
C THR A 75 20.71 -8.83 10.34
N THR A 76 19.55 -8.22 10.54
CA THR A 76 19.23 -7.46 11.76
C THR A 76 18.20 -8.16 12.64
N LEU A 77 16.99 -8.39 12.14
CA LEU A 77 15.84 -8.85 12.93
C LEU A 77 15.53 -10.35 12.77
N ALA A 78 15.77 -10.93 11.58
CA ALA A 78 15.30 -12.27 11.27
C ALA A 78 15.86 -13.34 12.21
N HIS A 79 17.12 -13.23 12.62
CA HIS A 79 17.76 -14.24 13.47
C HIS A 79 17.10 -14.35 14.86
N SER A 80 16.82 -13.23 15.51
CA SER A 80 16.14 -13.21 16.81
C SER A 80 14.70 -13.74 16.73
N LEU A 81 13.99 -13.38 15.66
CA LEU A 81 12.64 -13.86 15.37
C LEU A 81 12.62 -15.39 15.16
N GLU A 82 13.54 -15.91 14.34
CA GLU A 82 13.64 -17.34 14.03
C GLU A 82 14.02 -18.19 15.24
N LYS A 83 14.91 -17.70 16.10
CA LYS A 83 15.24 -18.35 17.37
C LYS A 83 14.03 -18.54 18.29
N ALA A 84 13.06 -17.66 18.21
CA ALA A 84 11.81 -17.75 18.97
C ALA A 84 10.73 -18.58 18.27
N GLY A 85 11.01 -19.19 17.10
CA GLY A 85 10.06 -20.01 16.37
C GLY A 85 9.24 -19.25 15.31
N VAL A 86 9.50 -17.96 15.07
CA VAL A 86 8.87 -17.19 13.99
C VAL A 86 9.46 -17.62 12.65
N GLN A 87 8.59 -17.86 11.67
CA GLN A 87 9.02 -18.16 10.30
C GLN A 87 9.19 -16.88 9.50
N THR A 88 10.34 -16.69 8.86
CA THR A 88 10.62 -15.50 8.07
C THR A 88 10.94 -15.84 6.61
N ARG A 89 10.44 -15.03 5.68
CA ARG A 89 10.78 -15.10 4.24
C ARG A 89 10.98 -13.72 3.65
N VAL A 90 11.78 -13.68 2.58
CA VAL A 90 12.06 -12.47 1.80
C VAL A 90 11.53 -12.66 0.38
N PHE A 91 10.62 -11.76 -0.03
CA PHE A 91 10.04 -11.75 -1.36
C PHE A 91 11.03 -11.09 -2.34
N HIS A 92 11.40 -11.80 -3.41
CA HIS A 92 12.25 -11.35 -4.51
C HIS A 92 13.44 -10.47 -4.07
N PRO A 93 14.39 -10.97 -3.23
CA PRO A 93 15.60 -10.22 -2.93
C PRO A 93 16.34 -9.89 -4.23
N PHE A 94 17.09 -8.78 -4.27
CA PHE A 94 17.93 -8.52 -5.45
C PHE A 94 19.01 -9.60 -5.61
N PRO A 95 19.42 -9.94 -6.84
CA PRO A 95 20.38 -11.01 -7.09
C PRO A 95 21.70 -10.88 -6.34
N TRP A 96 22.15 -9.64 -6.06
CA TRP A 96 23.36 -9.34 -5.31
C TRP A 96 23.22 -9.38 -3.79
N GLN A 97 21.97 -9.50 -3.26
CA GLN A 97 21.68 -9.61 -1.82
C GLN A 97 21.80 -11.07 -1.36
N LEU A 98 23.00 -11.66 -1.42
CA LEU A 98 23.24 -13.08 -1.12
C LEU A 98 22.81 -13.48 0.30
N TRP A 99 22.91 -12.55 1.28
CA TRP A 99 22.48 -12.75 2.66
C TRP A 99 20.96 -12.98 2.80
N ASN A 100 20.17 -12.56 1.84
CA ASN A 100 18.73 -12.77 1.81
C ASN A 100 18.34 -14.10 1.13
N TRP A 101 19.26 -14.78 0.46
CA TRP A 101 18.94 -15.95 -0.38
C TRP A 101 18.43 -17.16 0.39
N SER A 102 18.94 -17.40 1.61
CA SER A 102 18.47 -18.50 2.47
C SER A 102 16.99 -18.38 2.80
N ARG A 103 16.49 -17.14 2.94
CA ARG A 103 15.11 -16.77 3.25
C ARG A 103 14.25 -16.44 2.04
N SER A 104 14.83 -16.44 0.83
CA SER A 104 14.08 -16.17 -0.40
C SER A 104 12.90 -17.13 -0.57
N VAL A 105 11.76 -16.61 -1.00
CA VAL A 105 10.59 -17.41 -1.40
C VAL A 105 10.90 -18.33 -2.59
N VAL A 106 11.91 -17.97 -3.40
CA VAL A 106 12.37 -18.76 -4.57
C VAL A 106 13.45 -19.74 -4.13
N LYS A 107 13.18 -21.04 -4.24
CA LYS A 107 14.08 -22.14 -3.84
C LYS A 107 14.72 -22.88 -5.01
N TRP A 108 14.96 -22.20 -6.12
CA TRP A 108 15.56 -22.77 -7.31
C TRP A 108 17.10 -22.92 -7.18
N PRO A 109 17.76 -23.72 -8.05
CA PRO A 109 19.23 -23.77 -8.16
C PRO A 109 19.83 -22.38 -8.38
N ILE A 110 21.05 -22.17 -7.91
CA ILE A 110 21.69 -20.84 -7.78
C ILE A 110 21.60 -20.04 -9.10
N LEU A 111 22.00 -20.61 -10.24
CA LEU A 111 22.01 -19.91 -11.53
C LEU A 111 20.59 -19.53 -11.99
N LEU A 112 19.65 -20.47 -11.91
CA LEU A 112 18.25 -20.23 -12.31
C LEU A 112 17.59 -19.24 -11.37
N ARG A 113 17.91 -19.27 -10.08
CA ARG A 113 17.44 -18.30 -9.08
C ARG A 113 17.97 -16.90 -9.41
N TRP A 114 19.25 -16.77 -9.71
CA TRP A 114 19.85 -15.47 -10.07
C TRP A 114 19.15 -14.85 -11.27
N ILE A 115 18.97 -15.62 -12.36
CA ILE A 115 18.27 -15.18 -13.58
C ILE A 115 16.83 -14.77 -13.23
N TYR A 116 16.11 -15.62 -12.48
CA TYR A 116 14.73 -15.33 -12.10
C TYR A 116 14.60 -14.05 -11.27
N LEU A 117 15.44 -13.86 -10.26
CA LEU A 117 15.42 -12.68 -9.40
C LEU A 117 15.79 -11.41 -10.18
N PHE A 118 16.72 -11.51 -11.14
CA PHE A 118 17.03 -10.41 -12.03
C PHE A 118 15.83 -10.01 -12.90
N LEU A 119 15.18 -10.97 -13.56
CA LEU A 119 13.96 -10.72 -14.35
C LEU A 119 12.79 -10.21 -13.52
N LYS A 120 12.72 -10.57 -12.23
CA LYS A 120 11.69 -10.16 -11.28
C LYS A 120 12.07 -8.97 -10.41
N SER A 121 13.20 -8.32 -10.69
CA SER A 121 13.66 -7.15 -9.93
C SER A 121 12.63 -6.01 -9.86
N ASN A 122 11.76 -5.87 -10.85
CA ASN A 122 10.68 -4.89 -10.90
C ASN A 122 9.35 -5.37 -10.28
N SER A 123 9.23 -6.64 -9.87
CA SER A 123 8.00 -7.17 -9.25
C SER A 123 8.18 -7.22 -7.74
N ARG A 124 7.52 -6.31 -7.02
CA ARG A 124 7.64 -6.16 -5.56
C ARG A 124 6.39 -6.62 -4.84
N ASN A 125 6.54 -7.03 -3.60
CA ASN A 125 5.43 -7.19 -2.68
C ASN A 125 5.23 -5.89 -1.92
N HIS A 126 4.34 -5.04 -2.43
CA HIS A 126 4.08 -3.73 -1.83
C HIS A 126 2.92 -3.75 -0.83
N ARG A 127 2.36 -4.91 -0.55
CA ARG A 127 1.29 -5.08 0.44
C ARG A 127 1.80 -4.81 1.85
N LYS A 128 0.96 -4.18 2.66
CA LYS A 128 1.13 -3.99 4.09
C LYS A 128 -0.11 -4.55 4.74
N ILE A 129 -0.03 -5.82 5.14
CA ILE A 129 -1.14 -6.55 5.73
C ILE A 129 -0.68 -7.31 6.98
N CYS A 130 -1.59 -7.45 7.93
CA CYS A 130 -1.43 -8.38 9.04
C CYS A 130 -2.74 -9.13 9.23
N ILE A 131 -2.70 -10.45 9.20
CA ILE A 131 -3.86 -11.32 9.44
C ILE A 131 -3.62 -12.04 10.75
N ILE A 132 -4.55 -11.89 11.71
CA ILE A 132 -4.46 -12.48 13.04
C ILE A 132 -5.62 -13.45 13.22
N ASP A 133 -5.30 -14.69 13.57
CA ASP A 133 -6.23 -15.80 13.84
C ASP A 133 -7.23 -16.08 12.70
N LYS A 134 -6.98 -15.54 11.49
CA LYS A 134 -7.89 -15.52 10.33
C LYS A 134 -9.23 -14.82 10.61
N GLU A 135 -9.27 -13.99 11.63
CA GLU A 135 -10.44 -13.24 12.11
C GLU A 135 -10.26 -11.73 11.99
N ILE A 136 -9.02 -11.23 12.20
CA ILE A 136 -8.67 -9.81 12.15
C ILE A 136 -7.72 -9.58 10.98
N ALA A 137 -7.94 -8.51 10.21
CA ALA A 137 -7.03 -8.07 9.17
C ALA A 137 -6.72 -6.58 9.26
N TYR A 138 -5.46 -6.23 9.15
CA TYR A 138 -4.97 -4.88 8.92
C TYR A 138 -4.56 -4.74 7.46
N ILE A 139 -5.01 -3.67 6.79
CA ILE A 139 -4.69 -3.37 5.38
C ILE A 139 -4.47 -1.86 5.26
N GLY A 140 -3.42 -1.44 4.56
CA GLY A 140 -3.19 0.00 4.38
C GLY A 140 -1.87 0.33 3.72
N SER A 141 -1.42 1.55 3.97
CA SER A 141 -0.16 2.08 3.43
C SER A 141 0.97 2.13 4.47
N ILE A 142 0.69 1.81 5.75
CA ILE A 142 1.63 1.91 6.87
C ILE A 142 2.61 0.72 6.84
N ASN A 143 3.90 1.00 6.76
CA ASN A 143 4.98 0.03 6.89
C ASN A 143 5.36 -0.17 8.38
N ILE A 144 6.21 -1.15 8.67
CA ILE A 144 6.75 -1.36 10.02
C ILE A 144 8.04 -0.53 10.16
N THR A 145 7.88 0.75 10.45
CA THR A 145 8.98 1.71 10.66
C THR A 145 8.52 2.89 11.52
N ALA A 146 9.46 3.46 12.26
CA ALA A 146 9.25 4.64 13.09
C ALA A 146 8.91 5.91 12.28
N ASP A 147 9.11 5.90 10.96
CA ASP A 147 8.80 7.03 10.08
C ASP A 147 7.33 7.48 10.16
N HIS A 148 6.42 6.56 10.54
CA HIS A 148 4.99 6.83 10.71
C HIS A 148 4.62 7.40 12.10
N LEU A 149 5.58 7.48 13.04
CA LEU A 149 5.31 8.02 14.38
C LEU A 149 5.23 9.54 14.35
N HIS A 150 4.19 10.09 14.99
CA HIS A 150 4.05 11.51 15.20
C HIS A 150 4.74 11.93 16.51
N GLN A 151 5.36 13.12 16.52
CA GLN A 151 6.00 13.75 17.69
C GLN A 151 7.15 12.94 18.31
N ASN A 152 7.75 12.02 17.58
CA ASN A 152 8.91 11.27 18.00
C ASN A 152 10.20 11.81 17.33
N LYS A 153 11.33 11.85 18.06
CA LYS A 153 12.63 12.26 17.50
C LYS A 153 13.13 11.33 16.39
N GLU A 154 12.70 10.06 16.38
CA GLU A 154 13.05 9.07 15.36
C GLU A 154 12.11 9.09 14.15
N GLY A 155 10.86 9.55 14.32
CA GLY A 155 9.85 9.50 13.29
C GLY A 155 9.89 10.71 12.35
N LEU A 156 9.61 10.46 11.05
CA LEU A 156 9.46 11.49 10.04
C LEU A 156 8.02 12.01 9.95
N SER A 157 7.13 11.51 10.82
CA SER A 157 5.70 11.85 10.87
C SER A 157 5.01 11.68 9.50
N TRP A 158 5.27 10.56 8.82
CA TRP A 158 4.62 10.28 7.55
C TRP A 158 3.11 10.21 7.71
N ARG A 159 2.41 10.90 6.83
CA ARG A 159 0.95 10.89 6.77
C ARG A 159 0.47 9.68 6.01
N ASP A 160 -0.17 8.76 6.69
CA ASP A 160 -0.63 7.48 6.15
C ASP A 160 -2.06 7.13 6.56
N ALA A 161 -2.59 6.01 6.02
CA ALA A 161 -3.88 5.47 6.38
C ALA A 161 -3.88 3.94 6.35
N ALA A 162 -4.63 3.35 7.27
CA ALA A 162 -4.87 1.92 7.32
C ALA A 162 -6.28 1.62 7.86
N VAL A 163 -6.74 0.39 7.66
CA VAL A 163 -8.01 -0.10 8.20
C VAL A 163 -7.81 -1.46 8.86
N ARG A 164 -8.51 -1.68 9.96
CA ARG A 164 -8.66 -2.95 10.65
C ARG A 164 -10.07 -3.47 10.42
N PHE A 165 -10.16 -4.71 9.97
CA PHE A 165 -11.42 -5.45 9.87
C PHE A 165 -11.43 -6.59 10.87
N LYS A 166 -12.61 -6.86 11.46
CA LYS A 166 -12.88 -8.09 12.22
C LYS A 166 -14.29 -8.57 11.90
N GLY A 167 -14.43 -9.89 11.68
CA GLY A 167 -15.73 -10.50 11.38
C GLY A 167 -16.10 -10.57 9.90
N ILE A 168 -15.21 -10.18 8.98
CA ILE A 168 -15.36 -10.43 7.54
C ILE A 168 -14.62 -11.70 7.12
N SER A 169 -14.97 -12.26 5.95
CA SER A 169 -14.22 -13.39 5.40
C SER A 169 -12.84 -12.96 4.92
N LEU A 170 -11.79 -13.51 5.54
CA LEU A 170 -10.39 -13.25 5.21
C LEU A 170 -9.76 -14.34 4.33
N LYS A 171 -10.58 -15.29 3.81
CA LYS A 171 -10.10 -16.43 3.03
C LYS A 171 -9.23 -15.99 1.84
N GLU A 172 -9.70 -15.04 1.02
CA GLU A 172 -8.94 -14.57 -0.13
C GLU A 172 -7.63 -13.88 0.27
N LEU A 173 -7.62 -13.15 1.39
CA LEU A 173 -6.43 -12.48 1.89
C LEU A 173 -5.38 -13.50 2.35
N SER A 174 -5.79 -14.52 3.12
CA SER A 174 -4.90 -15.62 3.52
C SER A 174 -4.40 -16.43 2.32
N GLU A 175 -5.23 -16.73 1.34
CA GLU A 175 -4.81 -17.40 0.10
C GLU A 175 -3.80 -16.54 -0.69
N SER A 176 -3.96 -15.23 -0.65
CA SER A 176 -3.03 -14.28 -1.25
C SER A 176 -1.68 -14.29 -0.54
N PHE A 177 -1.69 -14.32 0.80
CA PHE A 177 -0.47 -14.49 1.60
C PHE A 177 0.24 -15.80 1.25
N GLU A 178 -0.47 -16.93 1.26
CA GLU A 178 0.08 -18.24 0.90
C GLU A 178 0.71 -18.24 -0.50
N SER A 179 0.06 -17.58 -1.45
CA SER A 179 0.57 -17.45 -2.83
C SER A 179 1.88 -16.69 -2.93
N ALA A 180 2.09 -15.69 -2.06
CA ALA A 180 3.35 -14.96 -1.98
C ALA A 180 4.40 -15.69 -1.15
N TRP A 181 3.97 -16.38 -0.09
CA TRP A 181 4.80 -17.19 0.78
C TRP A 181 5.43 -18.37 0.06
N PHE A 182 4.64 -19.10 -0.70
CA PHE A 182 5.10 -20.21 -1.55
C PHE A 182 5.23 -19.69 -2.98
N SER A 183 6.44 -19.68 -3.55
CA SER A 183 6.61 -19.36 -4.97
C SER A 183 5.81 -20.36 -5.82
N LYS A 184 4.61 -19.95 -6.27
CA LYS A 184 3.73 -20.81 -7.06
C LYS A 184 4.40 -21.23 -8.36
N THR A 185 4.22 -22.52 -8.72
CA THR A 185 4.62 -23.06 -10.03
C THR A 185 3.80 -22.41 -11.16
N ILE A 186 4.28 -22.53 -12.38
CA ILE A 186 3.57 -21.99 -13.59
C ILE A 186 2.18 -22.62 -13.70
N GLN A 187 2.05 -23.93 -13.43
CA GLN A 187 0.78 -24.64 -13.49
C GLN A 187 -0.25 -24.12 -12.45
N GLU A 188 0.19 -23.85 -11.23
CA GLU A 188 -0.68 -23.29 -10.18
C GLU A 188 -1.11 -21.86 -10.53
N ARG A 189 -0.23 -21.06 -11.14
CA ARG A 189 -0.59 -19.70 -11.63
C ARG A 189 -1.61 -19.76 -12.75
N MET A 190 -1.49 -20.69 -13.67
CA MET A 190 -2.47 -20.90 -14.76
C MET A 190 -3.84 -21.33 -14.19
N ARG A 191 -3.86 -22.25 -13.23
CA ARG A 191 -5.11 -22.71 -12.59
C ARG A 191 -5.82 -21.57 -11.87
N ASP A 192 -5.10 -20.71 -11.15
CA ASP A 192 -5.66 -19.53 -10.47
C ASP A 192 -6.28 -18.51 -11.43
N THR A 193 -5.79 -18.45 -12.67
CA THR A 193 -6.32 -17.53 -13.69
C THR A 193 -7.73 -17.95 -14.14
N PHE A 194 -8.04 -19.24 -14.10
CA PHE A 194 -9.34 -19.78 -14.56
C PHE A 194 -10.37 -19.96 -13.42
N HIS A 195 -9.95 -19.90 -12.15
CA HIS A 195 -10.91 -19.97 -11.04
C HIS A 195 -11.69 -18.65 -10.91
N ARG A 196 -13.02 -18.71 -11.06
CA ARG A 196 -13.93 -17.63 -10.69
C ARG A 196 -13.81 -17.38 -9.19
N VAL A 197 -13.00 -16.40 -8.83
CA VAL A 197 -12.90 -15.96 -7.44
C VAL A 197 -14.16 -15.21 -7.07
N LYS A 198 -14.85 -15.65 -6.02
CA LYS A 198 -15.93 -14.87 -5.40
C LYS A 198 -15.35 -13.50 -5.04
N LYS A 199 -15.96 -12.43 -5.52
CA LYS A 199 -15.51 -11.07 -5.24
C LYS A 199 -15.71 -10.79 -3.76
N ASN A 200 -14.62 -10.55 -3.03
CA ASN A 200 -14.72 -9.99 -1.69
C ASN A 200 -15.17 -8.52 -1.82
N PRO A 201 -16.28 -8.09 -1.20
CA PRO A 201 -16.74 -6.73 -1.31
C PRO A 201 -15.86 -5.72 -0.56
N TYR A 202 -15.08 -6.20 0.42
CA TYR A 202 -14.29 -5.37 1.34
C TYR A 202 -12.81 -5.29 0.96
N ILE A 203 -12.27 -6.29 0.24
CA ILE A 203 -10.84 -6.42 -0.03
C ILE A 203 -10.59 -6.58 -1.52
N ARG A 204 -9.66 -5.82 -2.06
CA ARG A 204 -9.22 -5.84 -3.46
C ARG A 204 -7.77 -6.28 -3.54
N LEU A 205 -7.51 -7.40 -4.19
CA LEU A 205 -6.18 -8.01 -4.33
C LEU A 205 -5.83 -8.16 -5.81
N ASN A 206 -4.65 -7.70 -6.18
CA ASN A 206 -4.17 -7.72 -7.56
C ASN A 206 -3.20 -8.89 -7.85
N ASN A 207 -3.46 -10.07 -7.29
CA ASN A 207 -2.57 -11.24 -7.27
C ASN A 207 -2.17 -11.80 -8.64
N SER A 208 -2.91 -11.51 -9.70
CA SER A 208 -2.63 -11.98 -11.06
C SER A 208 -2.74 -10.85 -12.07
N TRP A 209 -2.09 -11.01 -13.23
CA TRP A 209 -2.18 -10.06 -14.33
C TRP A 209 -3.65 -9.81 -14.78
N HIS A 210 -4.46 -10.87 -14.85
CA HIS A 210 -5.88 -10.76 -15.17
C HIS A 210 -6.62 -9.90 -14.11
N ARG A 211 -6.43 -10.18 -12.80
CA ARG A 211 -7.04 -9.41 -11.72
C ARG A 211 -6.63 -7.94 -11.75
N ARG A 212 -5.35 -7.64 -11.98
CA ARG A 212 -4.86 -6.27 -12.11
C ARG A 212 -5.64 -5.49 -13.16
N ARG A 213 -5.78 -6.07 -14.36
CA ARG A 213 -6.54 -5.44 -15.45
C ARG A 213 -8.03 -5.27 -15.11
N VAL A 214 -8.64 -6.27 -14.49
CA VAL A 214 -10.06 -6.20 -14.07
C VAL A 214 -10.25 -5.12 -13.02
N LEU A 215 -9.42 -5.06 -11.98
CA LEU A 215 -9.49 -4.06 -10.92
C LEU A 215 -9.29 -2.65 -11.47
N TYR A 216 -8.32 -2.47 -12.36
CA TYR A 216 -8.04 -1.19 -13.00
C TYR A 216 -9.19 -0.73 -13.91
N ARG A 217 -9.72 -1.61 -14.76
CA ARG A 217 -10.90 -1.31 -15.58
C ARG A 217 -12.12 -0.95 -14.74
N ASN A 218 -12.34 -1.66 -13.64
CA ASN A 218 -13.42 -1.36 -12.70
C ASN A 218 -13.25 0.01 -12.05
N LEU A 219 -12.01 0.39 -11.69
CA LEU A 219 -11.69 1.71 -11.18
C LEU A 219 -12.04 2.79 -12.21
N LEU A 220 -11.54 2.69 -13.44
CA LEU A 220 -11.83 3.64 -14.53
C LEU A 220 -13.33 3.72 -14.85
N LYS A 221 -14.04 2.58 -14.80
CA LYS A 221 -15.49 2.54 -15.00
C LYS A 221 -16.23 3.27 -13.87
N ARG A 222 -15.79 3.11 -12.63
CA ARG A 222 -16.36 3.81 -11.47
C ARG A 222 -16.14 5.32 -11.58
N MET A 223 -14.91 5.76 -11.86
CA MET A 223 -14.61 7.18 -12.08
C MET A 223 -15.45 7.79 -13.23
N ARG A 224 -15.74 7.02 -14.31
CA ARG A 224 -16.61 7.47 -15.40
C ARG A 224 -18.06 7.69 -14.98
N ARG A 225 -18.49 6.98 -13.92
CA ARG A 225 -19.88 7.02 -13.41
C ARG A 225 -20.01 7.86 -12.14
N ALA A 226 -18.94 8.57 -11.78
CA ALA A 226 -18.99 9.49 -10.66
C ALA A 226 -19.93 10.66 -11.02
N ASP A 227 -20.72 11.09 -10.03
CA ASP A 227 -21.71 12.15 -10.18
C ASP A 227 -21.29 13.44 -9.47
N HIS A 228 -20.43 13.34 -8.41
CA HIS A 228 -20.13 14.48 -7.53
C HIS A 228 -18.63 14.76 -7.40
N ARG A 229 -17.83 13.75 -7.01
CA ARG A 229 -16.44 13.97 -6.64
C ARG A 229 -15.49 12.82 -6.95
N ILE A 230 -14.23 13.17 -7.25
CA ILE A 230 -13.09 12.25 -7.28
C ILE A 230 -11.97 12.91 -6.50
N TRP A 231 -11.67 12.39 -5.30
CA TRP A 231 -10.57 12.90 -4.47
C TRP A 231 -9.50 11.83 -4.33
N ILE A 232 -8.25 12.22 -4.49
CA ILE A 232 -7.09 11.33 -4.50
C ILE A 232 -6.06 11.85 -3.53
N SER A 233 -5.64 11.02 -2.58
CA SER A 233 -4.39 11.19 -1.82
C SER A 233 -3.44 10.09 -2.25
N ASN A 234 -2.29 10.42 -2.81
CA ASN A 234 -1.37 9.42 -3.34
C ASN A 234 0.09 9.85 -3.23
N ALA A 235 0.96 8.93 -2.78
CA ALA A 235 2.38 9.20 -2.59
C ALA A 235 3.14 9.32 -3.93
N TYR A 236 2.81 8.43 -4.89
CA TYR A 236 3.51 8.33 -6.17
C TYR A 236 2.51 8.36 -7.31
N PHE A 237 2.14 9.57 -7.72
CA PHE A 237 1.13 9.83 -8.73
C PHE A 237 1.76 10.02 -10.10
N VAL A 238 1.75 8.97 -10.92
CA VAL A 238 2.22 8.98 -12.32
C VAL A 238 1.16 8.25 -13.16
N PRO A 239 0.02 8.94 -13.42
CA PRO A 239 -1.13 8.32 -14.09
C PRO A 239 -0.79 7.95 -15.53
N ASP A 240 -1.32 6.83 -15.99
CA ASP A 240 -1.34 6.52 -17.41
C ASP A 240 -2.37 7.40 -18.17
N ASN A 241 -2.35 7.32 -19.50
CA ASN A 241 -3.23 8.11 -20.34
C ASN A 241 -4.73 7.87 -20.08
N PHE A 242 -5.11 6.65 -19.64
CA PHE A 242 -6.51 6.32 -19.35
C PHE A 242 -6.99 6.99 -18.06
N LEU A 243 -6.19 6.90 -16.99
CA LEU A 243 -6.51 7.56 -15.73
C LEU A 243 -6.47 9.08 -15.87
N LEU A 244 -5.43 9.62 -16.52
CA LEU A 244 -5.30 11.05 -16.80
C LEU A 244 -6.54 11.58 -17.54
N ARG A 245 -6.96 10.88 -18.61
CA ARG A 245 -8.15 11.24 -19.38
C ARG A 245 -9.43 11.19 -18.53
N ARG A 246 -9.55 10.21 -17.61
CA ARG A 246 -10.73 10.11 -16.73
C ARG A 246 -10.84 11.27 -15.77
N LEU A 247 -9.73 11.67 -15.14
CA LEU A 247 -9.71 12.81 -14.22
C LEU A 247 -10.05 14.12 -14.94
N LYS A 248 -9.46 14.32 -16.13
CA LYS A 248 -9.73 15.51 -16.94
C LYS A 248 -11.20 15.59 -17.34
N LEU A 249 -11.77 14.51 -17.92
CA LEU A 249 -13.17 14.48 -18.31
C LEU A 249 -14.10 14.71 -17.11
N ALA A 250 -13.81 14.12 -15.95
CA ALA A 250 -14.62 14.34 -14.76
C ALA A 250 -14.64 15.84 -14.36
N ALA A 251 -13.49 16.50 -14.36
CA ALA A 251 -13.40 17.93 -14.07
C ALA A 251 -14.05 18.80 -15.16
N ASP A 252 -13.86 18.46 -16.46
CA ASP A 252 -14.51 19.14 -17.59
C ASP A 252 -16.06 19.04 -17.51
N TYR A 253 -16.60 17.96 -16.93
CA TYR A 253 -18.04 17.79 -16.65
C TYR A 253 -18.49 18.44 -15.33
N GLY A 254 -17.63 19.14 -14.62
CA GLY A 254 -17.96 19.92 -13.42
C GLY A 254 -17.90 19.15 -12.10
N LEU A 255 -17.38 17.92 -12.07
CA LEU A 255 -17.16 17.20 -10.82
C LEU A 255 -16.05 17.87 -9.99
N ASP A 256 -16.15 17.77 -8.68
CA ASP A 256 -15.08 18.19 -7.76
C ASP A 256 -13.92 17.17 -7.79
N VAL A 257 -12.91 17.46 -8.61
CA VAL A 257 -11.72 16.59 -8.74
C VAL A 257 -10.53 17.21 -8.02
N ARG A 258 -10.05 16.55 -6.94
CA ARG A 258 -8.93 17.00 -6.13
C ARG A 258 -7.84 15.94 -6.08
N VAL A 259 -6.60 16.35 -6.25
CA VAL A 259 -5.42 15.49 -6.17
C VAL A 259 -4.46 16.06 -5.14
N LEU A 260 -4.24 15.33 -4.06
CA LEU A 260 -3.35 15.67 -2.95
C LEU A 260 -2.08 14.84 -3.06
N LEU A 261 -0.95 15.49 -3.21
CA LEU A 261 0.37 14.91 -3.46
C LEU A 261 1.39 15.41 -2.45
N PRO A 262 2.46 14.66 -2.18
CA PRO A 262 3.54 15.13 -1.32
C PRO A 262 4.35 16.25 -2.00
N LYS A 263 4.64 17.33 -1.26
CA LYS A 263 5.63 18.33 -1.69
C LYS A 263 7.05 17.77 -1.60
N LYS A 264 7.31 16.98 -0.57
CA LYS A 264 8.57 16.25 -0.35
C LYS A 264 8.27 14.76 -0.40
N SER A 265 9.13 13.98 -1.05
CA SER A 265 8.99 12.53 -1.17
C SER A 265 10.28 11.85 -0.69
N ASP A 266 10.15 10.66 -0.14
CA ASP A 266 11.23 9.72 0.15
C ASP A 266 11.96 9.26 -1.14
N VAL A 267 11.28 9.34 -2.29
CA VAL A 267 11.87 9.08 -3.61
C VAL A 267 12.08 10.40 -4.34
N PHE A 268 13.33 10.85 -4.40
CA PHE A 268 13.76 12.16 -4.91
C PHE A 268 13.15 12.57 -6.27
N MET A 269 13.01 11.62 -7.20
CA MET A 269 12.48 11.88 -8.56
C MET A 269 10.94 11.94 -8.63
N MET A 270 10.21 11.46 -7.61
CA MET A 270 8.75 11.33 -7.66
C MET A 270 7.99 12.66 -7.78
N PRO A 271 8.34 13.72 -7.04
CA PRO A 271 7.67 15.00 -7.23
C PRO A 271 7.75 15.49 -8.67
N TRP A 272 8.93 15.41 -9.30
CA TRP A 272 9.11 15.83 -10.70
C TRP A 272 8.29 14.98 -11.68
N ALA A 273 8.24 13.66 -11.46
CA ALA A 273 7.42 12.77 -12.28
C ALA A 273 5.92 13.11 -12.17
N SER A 274 5.45 13.45 -10.98
CA SER A 274 4.06 13.88 -10.77
C SER A 274 3.78 15.27 -11.37
N GLU A 275 4.71 16.19 -11.21
CA GLU A 275 4.62 17.56 -11.74
C GLU A 275 4.47 17.62 -13.27
N ALA A 276 4.96 16.59 -13.98
CA ALA A 276 4.79 16.44 -15.42
C ALA A 276 3.33 16.52 -15.89
N PHE A 277 2.39 16.07 -15.05
CA PHE A 277 0.96 16.01 -15.36
C PHE A 277 0.19 17.28 -14.94
N TYR A 278 0.78 18.15 -14.13
CA TYR A 278 0.10 19.32 -13.54
C TYR A 278 -0.53 20.23 -14.59
N SER A 279 0.24 20.61 -15.60
CA SER A 279 -0.27 21.50 -16.67
C SER A 279 -1.53 20.95 -17.34
N SER A 280 -1.54 19.66 -17.63
CA SER A 280 -2.69 19.02 -18.30
C SER A 280 -3.90 18.90 -17.40
N LEU A 281 -3.71 18.56 -16.12
CA LEU A 281 -4.78 18.43 -15.13
C LEU A 281 -5.38 19.79 -14.77
N LEU A 282 -4.54 20.79 -14.48
CA LEU A 282 -4.98 22.15 -14.12
C LEU A 282 -5.79 22.82 -15.23
N LYS A 283 -5.41 22.61 -16.51
CA LYS A 283 -6.18 23.12 -17.66
C LYS A 283 -7.61 22.58 -17.76
N SER A 284 -7.84 21.37 -17.27
CA SER A 284 -9.16 20.73 -17.22
C SER A 284 -9.94 21.02 -15.93
N GLY A 285 -9.44 21.89 -15.05
CA GLY A 285 -10.13 22.24 -13.81
C GLY A 285 -9.88 21.28 -12.65
N VAL A 286 -8.95 20.31 -12.78
CA VAL A 286 -8.54 19.47 -11.65
C VAL A 286 -7.77 20.33 -10.65
N ARG A 287 -8.15 20.26 -9.37
CA ARG A 287 -7.48 20.97 -8.30
C ARG A 287 -6.33 20.12 -7.74
N ILE A 288 -5.12 20.70 -7.70
CA ILE A 288 -3.92 20.00 -7.22
C ILE A 288 -3.43 20.68 -5.95
N PHE A 289 -3.12 19.86 -4.95
CA PHE A 289 -2.64 20.30 -3.65
C PHE A 289 -1.32 19.61 -3.32
N GLU A 290 -0.33 20.38 -2.87
CA GLU A 290 0.95 19.87 -2.39
C GLU A 290 0.98 19.91 -0.86
N TYR A 291 1.02 18.76 -0.23
CA TYR A 291 1.10 18.59 1.22
C TYR A 291 2.45 19.08 1.75
N LEU A 292 2.42 20.01 2.70
CA LEU A 292 3.62 20.74 3.15
C LEU A 292 4.31 20.13 4.38
N PRO A 293 3.58 19.64 5.41
CA PRO A 293 4.20 19.36 6.71
C PRO A 293 5.29 18.31 6.66
N ASN A 294 4.98 17.16 6.07
CA ASN A 294 5.86 15.98 6.07
C ASN A 294 5.66 15.17 4.79
N ASN A 295 6.19 13.94 4.75
CA ASN A 295 5.93 13.03 3.64
C ASN A 295 4.48 12.52 3.69
N LEU A 296 3.72 12.78 2.63
CA LEU A 296 2.40 12.20 2.42
C LEU A 296 2.58 10.84 1.75
N HIS A 297 2.36 9.77 2.49
CA HIS A 297 2.49 8.40 1.97
C HIS A 297 1.14 7.67 1.89
N ALA A 298 0.05 8.28 2.34
CA ALA A 298 -1.30 7.72 2.26
C ALA A 298 -1.75 7.47 0.82
N LYS A 299 -2.47 6.36 0.62
CA LYS A 299 -3.14 6.01 -0.63
C LYS A 299 -4.62 5.85 -0.33
N VAL A 300 -5.34 6.95 -0.51
CA VAL A 300 -6.78 7.03 -0.29
C VAL A 300 -7.44 7.60 -1.53
N LEU A 301 -8.49 6.93 -1.99
CA LEU A 301 -9.24 7.32 -3.17
C LEU A 301 -10.73 7.40 -2.83
N PHE A 302 -11.35 8.52 -3.13
CA PHE A 302 -12.78 8.74 -3.07
C PHE A 302 -13.35 8.85 -4.48
N VAL A 303 -14.38 8.09 -4.76
CA VAL A 303 -15.21 8.25 -5.96
C VAL A 303 -16.65 8.28 -5.46
N ASP A 304 -17.21 9.47 -5.31
CA ASP A 304 -18.44 9.73 -4.55
C ASP A 304 -18.34 9.12 -3.12
N ASP A 305 -19.26 8.24 -2.75
CA ASP A 305 -19.27 7.55 -1.45
C ASP A 305 -18.43 6.27 -1.39
N TRP A 306 -17.84 5.89 -2.52
CA TRP A 306 -16.96 4.73 -2.56
C TRP A 306 -15.53 5.14 -2.24
N ILE A 307 -14.97 4.56 -1.17
CA ILE A 307 -13.65 4.91 -0.66
C ILE A 307 -12.75 3.69 -0.63
N LEU A 308 -11.52 3.87 -1.13
CA LEU A 308 -10.43 2.89 -1.00
C LEU A 308 -9.34 3.42 -0.09
N VAL A 309 -8.82 2.52 0.75
CA VAL A 309 -7.59 2.70 1.53
C VAL A 309 -6.69 1.49 1.27
N GLY A 310 -5.43 1.71 0.92
CA GLY A 310 -4.56 0.56 0.67
C GLY A 310 -3.11 0.89 0.37
N SER A 311 -2.46 -0.04 -0.31
CA SER A 311 -1.06 0.08 -0.68
C SER A 311 -0.85 0.57 -2.11
N SER A 312 -1.92 0.61 -2.94
CA SER A 312 -1.84 0.89 -4.38
C SER A 312 -1.49 2.34 -4.69
N ASN A 313 -0.37 2.56 -5.36
CA ASN A 313 -0.07 3.85 -5.97
C ASN A 313 -0.73 3.96 -7.35
N LEU A 314 -1.14 5.17 -7.72
CA LEU A 314 -1.70 5.46 -9.04
C LEU A 314 -0.58 5.72 -10.05
N ASN A 315 0.27 4.70 -10.25
CA ASN A 315 1.32 4.68 -11.24
C ASN A 315 1.35 3.34 -11.99
N TYR A 316 1.98 3.33 -13.14
CA TYR A 316 2.07 2.16 -14.02
C TYR A 316 2.65 0.93 -13.31
N ARG A 317 3.66 1.11 -12.47
CA ARG A 317 4.34 0.03 -11.76
C ARG A 317 3.41 -0.66 -10.76
N SER A 318 2.77 0.10 -9.88
CA SER A 318 1.84 -0.42 -8.87
C SER A 318 0.65 -1.14 -9.54
N ILE A 319 0.11 -0.54 -10.62
CA ILE A 319 -1.04 -1.09 -11.33
C ILE A 319 -0.71 -2.43 -12.02
N LEU A 320 0.50 -2.58 -12.61
CA LEU A 320 0.81 -3.72 -13.49
C LEU A 320 1.81 -4.72 -12.92
N HIS A 321 2.69 -4.33 -12.02
CA HIS A 321 3.82 -5.15 -11.60
C HIS A 321 3.81 -5.56 -10.13
N ASP A 322 3.46 -4.65 -9.23
CA ASP A 322 3.57 -4.91 -7.80
C ASP A 322 2.36 -5.69 -7.27
N LEU A 323 2.55 -6.43 -6.18
CA LEU A 323 1.46 -7.00 -5.41
C LEU A 323 0.92 -5.93 -4.46
N GLU A 324 -0.38 -5.67 -4.56
CA GLU A 324 -1.06 -4.65 -3.78
C GLU A 324 -2.31 -5.21 -3.10
N ALA A 325 -2.71 -4.57 -2.01
CA ALA A 325 -3.94 -4.86 -1.30
C ALA A 325 -4.62 -3.54 -0.89
N ASP A 326 -5.88 -3.41 -1.28
CA ASP A 326 -6.71 -2.26 -0.94
C ASP A 326 -7.98 -2.72 -0.23
N ALA A 327 -8.45 -1.92 0.71
CA ALA A 327 -9.69 -2.08 1.44
C ALA A 327 -10.75 -1.12 0.91
N VAL A 328 -11.97 -1.62 0.75
CA VAL A 328 -13.16 -0.81 0.47
C VAL A 328 -13.79 -0.43 1.80
N ILE A 329 -13.91 0.86 2.06
CA ILE A 329 -14.50 1.39 3.28
C ILE A 329 -16.02 1.44 3.12
N THR A 330 -16.73 0.88 4.08
CA THR A 330 -18.19 0.70 4.00
C THR A 330 -18.96 1.40 5.11
N LYS A 331 -18.38 1.50 6.32
CA LYS A 331 -19.06 2.16 7.44
C LYS A 331 -19.01 3.68 7.32
N GLU A 332 -20.14 4.33 7.52
CA GLU A 332 -20.26 5.80 7.43
C GLU A 332 -19.33 6.51 8.42
N SER A 333 -19.16 5.97 9.63
CA SER A 333 -18.21 6.51 10.61
C SER A 333 -16.77 6.52 10.08
N SER A 334 -16.35 5.45 9.43
CA SER A 334 -15.02 5.32 8.82
C SER A 334 -14.84 6.26 7.62
N LYS A 335 -15.87 6.37 6.77
CA LYS A 335 -15.86 7.31 5.63
C LYS A 335 -15.71 8.75 6.11
N LYS A 336 -16.45 9.13 7.15
CA LYS A 336 -16.39 10.47 7.75
C LYS A 336 -14.99 10.79 8.28
N ILE A 337 -14.35 9.87 9.01
CA ILE A 337 -12.97 10.04 9.50
C ILE A 337 -12.00 10.31 8.35
N LEU A 338 -12.08 9.53 7.27
CA LEU A 338 -11.20 9.70 6.11
C LEU A 338 -11.46 11.01 5.36
N GLU A 339 -12.72 11.42 5.24
CA GLU A 339 -13.10 12.67 4.61
C GLU A 339 -12.63 13.87 5.42
N GLU A 340 -12.89 13.89 6.73
CA GLU A 340 -12.39 14.93 7.63
C GLU A 340 -10.87 15.04 7.60
N GLN A 341 -10.19 13.89 7.58
CA GLN A 341 -8.74 13.87 7.49
C GLN A 341 -8.24 14.39 6.12
N PHE A 342 -8.87 14.00 5.01
CA PHE A 342 -8.52 14.52 3.69
C PHE A 342 -8.67 16.05 3.64
N LEU A 343 -9.76 16.59 4.16
CA LEU A 343 -10.00 18.03 4.21
C LEU A 343 -8.99 18.75 5.12
N LYS A 344 -8.62 18.15 6.24
CA LYS A 344 -7.54 18.65 7.12
C LYS A 344 -6.18 18.64 6.40
N ASP A 345 -5.88 17.60 5.65
CA ASP A 345 -4.65 17.50 4.86
C ASP A 345 -4.61 18.60 3.78
N LEU A 346 -5.76 18.94 3.15
CA LEU A 346 -5.84 20.06 2.20
C LEU A 346 -5.57 21.41 2.87
N GLN A 347 -6.05 21.63 4.11
CA GLN A 347 -5.77 22.87 4.86
C GLN A 347 -4.26 23.03 5.15
N ASN A 348 -3.53 21.93 5.27
CA ASN A 348 -2.08 21.91 5.48
C ASN A 348 -1.30 21.84 4.15
N SER A 349 -1.94 22.11 3.03
CA SER A 349 -1.37 21.99 1.69
C SER A 349 -1.38 23.32 0.95
N GLN A 350 -0.52 23.44 -0.03
CA GLN A 350 -0.53 24.54 -0.98
C GLN A 350 -1.33 24.14 -2.22
N GLU A 351 -2.42 24.83 -2.51
CA GLU A 351 -3.12 24.67 -3.78
C GLU A 351 -2.29 25.25 -4.93
N ILE A 352 -2.13 24.47 -5.97
CA ILE A 352 -1.37 24.87 -7.17
C ILE A 352 -2.35 25.38 -8.21
N THR A 353 -2.30 26.69 -8.48
CA THR A 353 -3.04 27.29 -9.58
C THR A 353 -2.23 27.22 -10.87
N PHE A 354 -2.91 27.32 -12.03
CA PHE A 354 -2.24 27.30 -13.34
C PHE A 354 -1.25 28.45 -13.50
N ASP A 355 -1.55 29.63 -12.92
CA ASP A 355 -0.66 30.79 -12.97
C ASP A 355 0.60 30.60 -12.09
N ASN A 356 0.43 30.04 -10.90
CA ASN A 356 1.57 29.69 -10.04
C ASN A 356 2.43 28.59 -10.66
N TRP A 357 1.79 27.64 -11.35
CA TRP A 357 2.50 26.59 -12.10
C TRP A 357 3.36 27.19 -13.22
N LYS A 358 2.84 28.14 -14.01
CA LYS A 358 3.58 28.80 -15.09
C LYS A 358 4.80 29.58 -14.60
N LYS A 359 4.79 30.11 -13.37
CA LYS A 359 5.89 30.84 -12.77
C LYS A 359 7.04 29.96 -12.28
N ARG A 360 6.83 28.62 -12.16
CA ARG A 360 7.91 27.71 -11.79
C ARG A 360 9.01 27.66 -12.84
N PRO A 361 10.27 27.40 -12.44
CA PRO A 361 11.40 27.29 -13.36
C PRO A 361 11.11 26.31 -14.52
N TRP A 362 11.66 26.59 -15.68
CA TRP A 362 11.39 25.80 -16.89
C TRP A 362 11.74 24.31 -16.73
N TYR A 363 12.79 23.96 -16.00
CA TYR A 363 13.22 22.59 -15.77
C TYR A 363 12.18 21.78 -14.96
N GLN A 364 11.40 22.41 -14.07
CA GLN A 364 10.27 21.77 -13.38
C GLN A 364 9.07 21.58 -14.30
N ARG A 365 8.91 22.44 -15.30
CA ARG A 365 7.78 22.39 -16.24
C ARG A 365 8.04 21.48 -17.45
N PHE A 366 9.29 21.16 -17.78
CA PHE A 366 9.67 20.36 -18.96
C PHE A 366 9.71 18.85 -18.70
N SER A 367 9.72 18.39 -17.46
CA SER A 367 9.78 16.97 -17.13
C SER A 367 8.61 16.14 -17.68
N GLY A 368 7.59 16.76 -18.27
CA GLY A 368 6.37 16.12 -18.79
C GLY A 368 6.21 16.07 -20.30
N ARG A 369 7.28 16.31 -21.07
CA ARG A 369 7.22 16.24 -22.55
C ARG A 369 8.09 15.12 -23.16
N ALA A 370 8.64 14.24 -22.33
CA ALA A 370 9.42 13.10 -22.80
C ALA A 370 8.56 11.82 -22.81
#